data_29d7bb7781763a901d75397068fb8a75
#
_entry.id   29d7bb7781763a901d75397068fb8a75
#
_cell.length_a   1.000
_cell.length_b   1.000
_cell.length_c   1.000
_cell.angle_alpha   90.00
_cell.angle_beta   90.00
_cell.angle_gamma   90.00
#
_symmetry.space_group_name_H-M   'P 1'
#
loop_
_entity.id
_entity.type
_entity.pdbx_description
1 polymer ?
#
loop_
_entity_poly.entity_id
_entity_poly.type
_entity_poly.pdbx_seq_one_letter_code
_entity_poly.pdbx_strand_id
1 'polypeptide(L)'
;MSILLSVASLTGNTKTIIDFIKENCTDDIVVCEDFSVSPEEYDKIILGSYSWGNGKIPRRMKKYLIDNQQYFKDKNVFIYGSGNSIYPRFCGAADGIEKIVSDCGANIIGKFKYEQRFNKDDFSEEELTGVINQLNILEESKC
;
A
#
# COMPACT_ATOMS: atom_id res chain seq x y z
N MET A 1 1.29 14.38 12.25
CA MET A 1 1.58 14.29 10.83
C MET A 1 0.61 13.36 10.12
N SER A 2 0.37 13.59 8.85
CA SER A 2 -0.54 12.76 8.09
C SER A 2 0.21 11.72 7.27
N ILE A 3 -0.46 10.59 7.06
CA ILE A 3 0.03 9.53 6.19
C ILE A 3 -0.85 9.56 4.94
N LEU A 4 -0.23 9.56 3.77
CA LEU A 4 -0.98 9.49 2.51
C LEU A 4 -1.21 8.04 2.14
N LEU A 5 -2.47 7.67 1.91
CA LEU A 5 -2.83 6.35 1.41
C LEU A 5 -3.41 6.49 0.01
N SER A 6 -2.63 6.14 -0.99
CA SER A 6 -3.09 6.15 -2.39
C SER A 6 -3.45 4.74 -2.79
N VAL A 7 -4.67 4.54 -3.25
CA VAL A 7 -5.21 3.20 -3.49
C VAL A 7 -5.91 3.09 -4.83
N ALA A 8 -5.63 2.00 -5.54
CA ALA A 8 -6.37 1.58 -6.72
C ALA A 8 -7.34 0.48 -6.32
N SER A 9 -8.62 0.71 -6.47
CA SER A 9 -9.66 -0.24 -6.11
C SER A 9 -10.58 -0.50 -7.29
N LEU A 10 -10.87 -1.79 -7.54
CA LEU A 10 -11.75 -2.17 -8.63
C LEU A 10 -13.22 -2.15 -8.22
N THR A 11 -13.56 -2.67 -7.04
CA THR A 11 -14.94 -2.88 -6.61
C THR A 11 -15.18 -2.50 -5.15
N GLY A 12 -14.36 -1.62 -4.60
CA GLY A 12 -14.48 -1.24 -3.19
C GLY A 12 -13.96 -2.31 -2.22
N ASN A 13 -13.27 -3.32 -2.71
CA ASN A 13 -12.73 -4.39 -1.87
C ASN A 13 -11.61 -3.93 -0.93
N THR A 14 -11.18 -2.68 -1.06
CA THR A 14 -10.12 -2.14 -0.23
C THR A 14 -10.63 -1.47 1.05
N LYS A 15 -11.94 -1.23 1.17
CA LYS A 15 -12.48 -0.54 2.34
C LYS A 15 -12.12 -1.24 3.65
N THR A 16 -12.22 -2.56 3.69
CA THR A 16 -11.96 -3.33 4.91
C THR A 16 -10.51 -3.19 5.37
N ILE A 17 -9.56 -3.25 4.43
CA ILE A 17 -8.15 -3.09 4.77
C ILE A 17 -7.84 -1.65 5.17
N ILE A 18 -8.48 -0.66 4.54
CA ILE A 18 -8.32 0.74 4.92
C ILE A 18 -8.80 0.96 6.35
N ASP A 19 -9.96 0.41 6.71
CA ASP A 19 -10.49 0.52 8.07
C ASP A 19 -9.55 -0.13 9.08
N PHE A 20 -8.99 -1.30 8.74
CA PHE A 20 -8.01 -1.98 9.58
C PHE A 20 -6.77 -1.11 9.81
N ILE A 21 -6.26 -0.48 8.76
CA ILE A 21 -5.11 0.41 8.86
C ILE A 21 -5.43 1.60 9.75
N LYS A 22 -6.58 2.23 9.56
CA LYS A 22 -7.00 3.39 10.36
C LYS A 22 -7.14 3.04 11.84
N GLU A 23 -7.64 1.86 12.15
CA GLU A 23 -7.80 1.40 13.53
C GLU A 23 -6.47 1.19 14.25
N ASN A 24 -5.40 0.91 13.51
CA ASN A 24 -4.09 0.57 14.06
C ASN A 24 -3.05 1.66 13.90
N CYS A 25 -3.42 2.80 13.31
CA CYS A 25 -2.54 3.96 13.16
C CYS A 25 -3.14 5.13 13.94
N THR A 26 -2.30 5.85 14.70
CA THR A 26 -2.73 7.03 15.45
C THR A 26 -2.63 8.30 14.62
N ASP A 27 -1.80 8.32 13.59
CA ASP A 27 -1.68 9.46 12.68
C ASP A 27 -2.91 9.55 11.76
N ASP A 28 -3.22 10.76 11.32
CA ASP A 28 -4.29 10.98 10.36
C ASP A 28 -3.94 10.32 9.03
N ILE A 29 -4.89 9.58 8.48
CA ILE A 29 -4.74 8.94 7.17
C ILE A 29 -5.54 9.71 6.14
N VAL A 30 -4.85 10.25 5.13
CA VAL A 30 -5.49 10.90 3.99
C VAL A 30 -5.64 9.84 2.90
N VAL A 31 -6.87 9.41 2.64
CA VAL A 31 -7.17 8.39 1.63
C VAL A 31 -7.42 9.05 0.28
N CYS A 32 -6.68 8.62 -0.74
CA CYS A 32 -6.81 9.13 -2.09
C CYS A 32 -7.09 7.98 -3.06
N GLU A 33 -8.29 7.93 -3.61
CA GLU A 33 -8.70 6.88 -4.55
C GLU A 33 -8.60 7.32 -6.01
N ASP A 34 -8.50 8.61 -6.25
CA ASP A 34 -8.47 9.19 -7.61
C ASP A 34 -7.08 9.64 -8.05
N PHE A 35 -6.06 9.39 -7.25
CA PHE A 35 -4.67 9.73 -7.54
C PHE A 35 -4.44 11.24 -7.76
N SER A 36 -5.28 12.07 -7.14
CA SER A 36 -5.17 13.53 -7.25
C SER A 36 -4.16 14.15 -6.30
N VAL A 37 -3.78 13.43 -5.23
CA VAL A 37 -2.88 13.94 -4.19
C VAL A 37 -1.46 13.45 -4.45
N SER A 38 -0.53 14.41 -4.59
CA SER A 38 0.89 14.10 -4.77
C SER A 38 1.53 13.64 -3.45
N PRO A 39 2.48 12.70 -3.49
CA PRO A 39 3.22 12.30 -2.28
C PRO A 39 4.25 13.34 -1.83
N GLU A 40 4.43 14.44 -2.57
CA GLU A 40 5.49 15.41 -2.34
C GLU A 40 5.56 15.90 -0.88
N GLU A 41 4.41 16.22 -0.27
CA GLU A 41 4.35 16.80 1.06
C GLU A 41 4.26 15.77 2.19
N TYR A 42 4.31 14.49 1.85
CA TYR A 42 4.18 13.41 2.83
C TYR A 42 5.49 12.64 2.95
N ASP A 43 5.90 12.35 4.18
CA ASP A 43 7.08 11.51 4.44
C ASP A 43 6.72 10.03 4.55
N LYS A 44 5.44 9.75 4.79
CA LYS A 44 4.92 8.40 5.01
C LYS A 44 3.79 8.15 4.04
N ILE A 45 3.92 7.06 3.28
CA ILE A 45 3.00 6.77 2.20
C ILE A 45 2.60 5.31 2.26
N ILE A 46 1.30 5.05 2.12
CA ILE A 46 0.79 3.69 1.96
C ILE A 46 0.26 3.58 0.53
N LEU A 47 0.72 2.59 -0.19
CA LEU A 47 0.28 2.32 -1.56
C LEU A 47 -0.47 1.00 -1.59
N GLY A 48 -1.72 1.05 -2.03
CA GLY A 48 -2.57 -0.12 -2.10
C GLY A 48 -3.12 -0.36 -3.49
N SER A 49 -3.18 -1.62 -3.90
CA SER A 49 -3.65 -1.94 -5.25
C SER A 49 -4.17 -3.37 -5.35
N TYR A 50 -5.12 -3.58 -6.27
CA TYR A 50 -5.45 -4.91 -6.74
C TYR A 50 -4.46 -5.28 -7.86
N SER A 51 -4.36 -6.57 -8.17
CA SER A 51 -3.56 -7.06 -9.29
C SER A 51 -4.44 -7.23 -10.52
N TRP A 52 -4.05 -6.63 -11.62
CA TRP A 52 -4.77 -6.73 -12.88
C TRP A 52 -4.28 -7.93 -13.68
N GLY A 53 -5.21 -8.76 -14.16
CA GLY A 53 -4.85 -9.94 -14.94
C GLY A 53 -3.84 -10.81 -14.20
N ASN A 54 -2.72 -11.12 -14.83
CA ASN A 54 -1.68 -11.96 -14.27
C ASN A 54 -0.63 -11.16 -13.48
N GLY A 55 -1.08 -10.45 -12.45
CA GLY A 55 -0.17 -9.72 -11.55
C GLY A 55 0.30 -8.38 -12.03
N LYS A 56 -0.43 -7.74 -12.94
CA LYS A 56 -0.05 -6.43 -13.47
C LYS A 56 -0.55 -5.31 -12.58
N ILE A 57 0.23 -4.23 -12.54
CA ILE A 57 -0.18 -3.00 -11.85
C ILE A 57 -1.29 -2.33 -12.66
N PRO A 58 -2.41 -1.91 -12.03
CA PRO A 58 -3.42 -1.13 -12.73
C PRO A 58 -2.83 0.12 -13.36
N ARG A 59 -3.31 0.48 -14.56
CA ARG A 59 -2.76 1.59 -15.34
C ARG A 59 -2.71 2.89 -14.54
N ARG A 60 -3.77 3.22 -13.81
CA ARG A 60 -3.82 4.47 -13.04
C ARG A 60 -2.78 4.52 -11.93
N MET A 61 -2.57 3.41 -11.24
CA MET A 61 -1.53 3.33 -10.21
C MET A 61 -0.15 3.46 -10.84
N LYS A 62 0.10 2.76 -11.93
CA LYS A 62 1.40 2.83 -12.62
C LYS A 62 1.70 4.25 -13.09
N LYS A 63 0.71 4.93 -13.67
CA LYS A 63 0.86 6.31 -14.11
C LYS A 63 1.18 7.23 -12.92
N TYR A 64 0.47 7.07 -11.82
CA TYR A 64 0.70 7.84 -10.60
C TYR A 64 2.14 7.68 -10.09
N LEU A 65 2.63 6.46 -10.05
CA LEU A 65 4.00 6.18 -9.59
C LEU A 65 5.04 6.82 -10.51
N ILE A 66 4.85 6.72 -11.81
CA ILE A 66 5.79 7.29 -12.79
C ILE A 66 5.75 8.82 -12.75
N ASP A 67 4.56 9.42 -12.70
CA ASP A 67 4.39 10.87 -12.67
C ASP A 67 4.97 11.50 -11.41
N ASN A 68 5.05 10.74 -10.32
CA ASN A 68 5.52 11.23 -9.02
C ASN A 68 6.85 10.59 -8.58
N GLN A 69 7.58 9.97 -9.50
CA GLN A 69 8.78 9.20 -9.15
C GLN A 69 9.82 10.01 -8.38
N GLN A 70 9.97 11.29 -8.67
CA GLN A 70 10.93 12.15 -7.98
C GLN A 70 10.55 12.45 -6.53
N TYR A 71 9.30 12.22 -6.15
CA TYR A 71 8.80 12.50 -4.81
C TYR A 71 8.86 11.31 -3.86
N PHE A 72 9.25 10.13 -4.33
CA PHE A 72 9.35 8.95 -3.48
C PHE A 72 10.69 8.78 -2.79
N LYS A 73 11.71 9.51 -3.25
CA LYS A 73 13.04 9.40 -2.68
C LYS A 73 13.02 9.72 -1.17
N ASP A 74 13.61 8.82 -0.38
CA ASP A 74 13.72 8.94 1.09
C ASP A 74 12.37 8.90 1.83
N LYS A 75 11.28 8.59 1.15
CA LYS A 75 9.97 8.41 1.78
C LYS A 75 9.85 7.00 2.38
N ASN A 76 9.12 6.91 3.49
CA ASN A 76 8.80 5.62 4.11
C ASN A 76 7.51 5.09 3.49
N VAL A 77 7.59 3.92 2.87
CA VAL A 77 6.49 3.37 2.08
C VAL A 77 6.09 2.00 2.58
N PHE A 78 4.80 1.84 2.84
CA PHE A 78 4.18 0.55 3.12
C PHE A 78 3.28 0.20 1.94
N ILE A 79 3.37 -1.05 1.48
CA ILE A 79 2.63 -1.50 0.29
C ILE A 79 1.69 -2.64 0.67
N TYR A 80 0.45 -2.58 0.20
CA TYR A 80 -0.43 -3.74 0.32
C TYR A 80 -1.07 -4.04 -1.02
N GLY A 81 -1.44 -5.30 -1.22
CA GLY A 81 -2.04 -5.71 -2.47
C GLY A 81 -3.03 -6.83 -2.31
N SER A 82 -4.08 -6.81 -3.13
CA SER A 82 -5.01 -7.92 -3.25
C SER A 82 -4.77 -8.65 -4.57
N GLY A 83 -5.15 -9.91 -4.61
CA GLY A 83 -5.01 -10.73 -5.81
C GLY A 83 -5.81 -11.99 -5.70
N ASN A 84 -5.63 -12.87 -6.67
CA ASN A 84 -6.29 -14.17 -6.71
C ASN A 84 -5.21 -15.24 -6.85
N SER A 85 -5.15 -16.17 -5.90
CA SER A 85 -4.12 -17.20 -5.84
C SER A 85 -4.17 -18.21 -6.99
N ILE A 86 -5.25 -18.23 -7.78
CA ILE A 86 -5.29 -19.06 -8.97
C ILE A 86 -4.33 -18.59 -10.06
N TYR A 87 -3.89 -17.33 -10.00
CA TYR A 87 -2.94 -16.81 -10.97
C TYR A 87 -1.50 -17.05 -10.49
N PRO A 88 -0.56 -17.35 -11.43
CA PRO A 88 0.84 -17.62 -11.06
C PRO A 88 1.53 -16.50 -10.30
N ARG A 89 1.12 -15.25 -10.52
CA ARG A 89 1.71 -14.09 -9.83
C ARG A 89 0.73 -13.52 -8.82
N PHE A 90 0.54 -14.25 -7.74
CA PHE A 90 -0.34 -13.80 -6.65
C PHE A 90 0.11 -12.43 -6.14
N CYS A 91 -0.81 -11.44 -6.18
CA CYS A 91 -0.55 -10.06 -5.76
C CYS A 91 0.68 -9.44 -6.44
N GLY A 92 0.92 -9.78 -7.71
CA GLY A 92 2.07 -9.28 -8.45
C GLY A 92 2.12 -7.77 -8.58
N ALA A 93 0.97 -7.08 -8.50
CA ALA A 93 0.95 -5.61 -8.51
C ALA A 93 1.71 -5.04 -7.31
N ALA A 94 1.57 -5.64 -6.11
CA ALA A 94 2.32 -5.19 -4.94
C ALA A 94 3.83 -5.31 -5.16
N ASP A 95 4.27 -6.42 -5.75
CA ASP A 95 5.69 -6.61 -6.07
C ASP A 95 6.19 -5.59 -7.10
N GLY A 96 5.37 -5.30 -8.11
CA GLY A 96 5.70 -4.32 -9.14
C GLY A 96 5.79 -2.91 -8.58
N ILE A 97 4.88 -2.54 -7.70
CA ILE A 97 4.88 -1.24 -7.02
C ILE A 97 6.15 -1.12 -6.18
N GLU A 98 6.48 -2.15 -5.40
CA GLU A 98 7.69 -2.18 -4.58
C GLU A 98 8.92 -1.91 -5.43
N LYS A 99 9.04 -2.59 -6.57
CA LYS A 99 10.17 -2.40 -7.46
C LYS A 99 10.28 -0.97 -7.96
N ILE A 100 9.17 -0.39 -8.41
CA ILE A 100 9.16 0.97 -8.96
C ILE A 100 9.59 1.98 -7.90
N VAL A 101 8.97 1.96 -6.71
CA VAL A 101 9.27 2.96 -5.69
C VAL A 101 10.64 2.72 -5.06
N SER A 102 11.08 1.47 -4.96
CA SER A 102 12.43 1.16 -4.49
C SER A 102 13.48 1.72 -5.45
N ASP A 103 13.26 1.59 -6.76
CA ASP A 103 14.13 2.17 -7.78
C ASP A 103 14.13 3.71 -7.71
N CYS A 104 13.07 4.31 -7.17
CA CYS A 104 12.99 5.76 -6.95
C CYS A 104 13.70 6.20 -5.66
N GLY A 105 14.21 5.28 -4.86
CA GLY A 105 14.92 5.60 -3.62
C GLY A 105 14.06 5.60 -2.37
N ALA A 106 12.85 5.05 -2.42
CA ALA A 106 12.00 4.96 -1.24
C ALA A 106 12.49 3.89 -0.26
N ASN A 107 12.20 4.08 1.02
CA ASN A 107 12.44 3.08 2.07
C ASN A 107 11.19 2.24 2.20
N ILE A 108 11.28 0.95 1.81
CA ILE A 108 10.14 0.04 1.92
C ILE A 108 10.12 -0.53 3.33
N ILE A 109 9.13 -0.16 4.12
CA ILE A 109 9.00 -0.61 5.51
C ILE A 109 8.15 -1.87 5.66
N GLY A 110 7.38 -2.23 4.64
CA GLY A 110 6.61 -3.46 4.66
C GLY A 110 5.78 -3.66 3.41
N LYS A 111 5.37 -4.91 3.23
CA LYS A 111 4.53 -5.31 2.10
C LYS A 111 3.56 -6.39 2.60
N PHE A 112 2.27 -6.23 2.33
CA PHE A 112 1.24 -7.15 2.78
C PHE A 112 0.36 -7.58 1.60
N LYS A 113 0.15 -8.88 1.47
CA LYS A 113 -0.64 -9.48 0.39
C LYS A 113 -1.83 -10.22 0.96
N TYR A 114 -2.99 -10.11 0.32
CA TYR A 114 -4.17 -10.85 0.74
C TYR A 114 -5.00 -11.30 -0.46
N GLU A 115 -5.82 -12.34 -0.25
CA GLU A 115 -6.66 -12.94 -1.28
C GLU A 115 -7.90 -12.10 -1.49
N GLN A 116 -8.10 -11.59 -2.70
CA GLN A 116 -9.28 -10.84 -3.14
C GLN A 116 -9.73 -9.72 -2.20
N ARG A 117 -10.39 -10.05 -1.10
CA ARG A 117 -10.90 -9.10 -0.11
C ARG A 117 -10.24 -9.36 1.23
N PHE A 118 -9.77 -8.31 1.88
CA PHE A 118 -9.16 -8.43 3.20
C PHE A 118 -10.21 -8.89 4.23
N ASN A 119 -9.88 -9.97 4.94
CA ASN A 119 -10.67 -10.47 6.05
C ASN A 119 -9.70 -10.90 7.16
N LYS A 120 -9.82 -10.27 8.34
CA LYS A 120 -8.94 -10.57 9.47
C LYS A 120 -8.92 -12.05 9.84
N ASP A 121 -10.05 -12.74 9.66
CA ASP A 121 -10.19 -14.15 10.02
C ASP A 121 -9.35 -15.08 9.14
N ASP A 122 -8.88 -14.62 7.99
CA ASP A 122 -8.04 -15.39 7.08
C ASP A 122 -6.57 -15.41 7.53
N PHE A 123 -6.22 -14.67 8.61
CA PHE A 123 -4.85 -14.53 9.07
C PHE A 123 -4.73 -14.92 10.54
N SER A 124 -3.55 -15.44 10.91
CA SER A 124 -3.24 -15.72 12.31
C SER A 124 -3.00 -14.41 13.05
N GLU A 125 -3.12 -14.46 14.39
CA GLU A 125 -2.80 -13.30 15.23
C GLU A 125 -1.36 -12.84 15.01
N GLU A 126 -0.46 -13.77 14.80
CA GLU A 126 0.96 -13.48 14.55
C GLU A 126 1.14 -12.70 13.26
N GLU A 127 0.46 -13.10 12.18
CA GLU A 127 0.53 -12.40 10.90
C GLU A 127 -0.01 -10.97 11.01
N LEU A 128 -1.16 -10.80 11.68
CA LEU A 128 -1.75 -9.48 11.87
C LEU A 128 -0.88 -8.60 12.76
N THR A 129 -0.30 -9.17 13.81
CA THR A 129 0.63 -8.44 14.68
C THR A 129 1.84 -7.95 13.90
N GLY A 130 2.35 -8.77 12.97
CA GLY A 130 3.43 -8.36 12.09
C GLY A 130 3.09 -7.15 11.25
N VAL A 131 1.91 -7.13 10.66
CA VAL A 131 1.43 -5.98 9.87
C VAL A 131 1.29 -4.74 10.75
N ILE A 132 0.70 -4.88 11.93
CA ILE A 132 0.52 -3.78 12.88
C ILE A 132 1.88 -3.20 13.28
N ASN A 133 2.86 -4.05 13.54
CA ASN A 133 4.20 -3.60 13.89
C ASN A 133 4.84 -2.78 12.75
N GLN A 134 4.64 -3.17 11.51
CA GLN A 134 5.14 -2.41 10.36
C GLN A 134 4.45 -1.04 10.27
N LEU A 135 3.15 -0.98 10.55
CA LEU A 135 2.43 0.29 10.58
C LEU A 135 2.91 1.19 11.72
N ASN A 136 3.22 0.60 12.88
CA ASN A 136 3.76 1.35 14.02
C ASN A 136 5.15 1.91 13.73
N ILE A 137 5.98 1.17 13.00
CA ILE A 137 7.28 1.70 12.54
C ILE A 137 7.04 2.93 11.67
N LEU A 138 6.01 2.91 10.82
CA LEU A 138 5.64 4.06 10.00
C LEU A 138 5.34 5.28 10.87
N GLU A 139 4.62 5.10 11.98
CA GLU A 139 4.33 6.18 12.92
C GLU A 139 5.58 6.65 13.67
N GLU A 140 6.41 5.73 14.13
CA GLU A 140 7.61 6.02 14.91
C GLU A 140 8.67 6.77 14.11
N SER A 141 8.64 6.69 12.79
CA SER A 141 9.61 7.36 11.93
C SER A 141 9.44 8.88 11.87
N LYS A 142 8.56 9.44 12.68
CA LYS A 142 8.33 10.90 12.78
C LYS A 142 9.48 11.67 13.38
N CYS A 143 10.35 11.04 14.04
CA CYS A 143 11.40 11.73 14.82
C CYS A 143 12.40 12.47 13.98
#